data_9bc34ec31ba6bbb624fd4f79e68d18fa
#
_entry.id   9bc34ec31ba6bbb624fd4f79e68d18fa
#
_cell.length_a   1.000
_cell.length_b   1.000
_cell.length_c   1.000
_cell.angle_alpha   90.00
_cell.angle_beta   90.00
_cell.angle_gamma   90.00
#
_symmetry.space_group_name_H-M   'P 1'
#
loop_
_entity.id
_entity.type
_entity.pdbx_description
1 polymer ?
#
loop_
_entity_poly.entity_id
_entity_poly.type
_entity_poly.pdbx_seq_one_letter_code
_entity_poly.pdbx_strand_id
1 'polypeptide(L)'
;DFRTPNFRQKRRRSTGMSLSAQAKVLRALQENKITRVGGENEINVNVRIIAATNKNLKNEIQKGNFREDLYHRLSVIIINVPPLRDRLDDIPELISYFVENISGEMGKTAPVFTHDAIEELQNYRWTGNIRELHNVIERLVILCGNRISGEDVRKYVQPLMN
;
A
#
# COMPACT_ATOMS: atom_id res chain seq x y z
N ASP A 1 -28.32 -3.05 -11.82
CA ASP A 1 -27.37 -4.18 -11.71
C ASP A 1 -25.96 -3.70 -12.05
N PHE A 2 -25.30 -3.04 -11.09
CA PHE A 2 -23.92 -2.59 -11.24
C PHE A 2 -22.98 -3.74 -10.86
N ARG A 3 -22.58 -4.56 -11.81
CA ARG A 3 -21.50 -5.53 -11.62
C ARG A 3 -20.17 -4.77 -11.68
N THR A 4 -19.53 -4.58 -10.53
CA THR A 4 -18.14 -4.13 -10.42
C THR A 4 -17.21 -5.12 -11.10
N PRO A 5 -16.37 -4.70 -12.08
CA PRO A 5 -15.39 -5.61 -12.66
C PRO A 5 -14.32 -5.92 -11.61
N ASN A 6 -14.12 -7.21 -11.38
CA ASN A 6 -13.11 -7.76 -10.47
C ASN A 6 -11.71 -7.44 -11.01
N PHE A 7 -11.11 -6.34 -10.58
CA PHE A 7 -9.73 -5.98 -10.91
C PHE A 7 -8.77 -6.78 -10.04
N ARG A 8 -8.31 -7.92 -10.55
CA ARG A 8 -7.19 -8.66 -9.98
C ARG A 8 -5.91 -7.85 -10.16
N GLN A 9 -5.53 -7.06 -9.14
CA GLN A 9 -4.27 -6.32 -9.11
C GLN A 9 -3.08 -7.29 -9.07
N LYS A 10 -2.42 -7.48 -10.20
CA LYS A 10 -1.13 -8.17 -10.26
C LYS A 10 -0.05 -7.18 -9.76
N ARG A 11 0.28 -7.22 -8.46
CA ARG A 11 1.38 -6.43 -7.88
C ARG A 11 2.69 -6.84 -8.52
N ARG A 12 3.18 -6.05 -9.48
CA ARG A 12 4.60 -6.09 -9.85
C ARG A 12 5.35 -5.16 -8.90
N ARG A 13 6.38 -5.67 -8.21
CA ARG A 13 7.38 -4.84 -7.54
C ARG A 13 8.03 -3.99 -8.63
N SER A 14 7.81 -2.70 -8.63
CA SER A 14 8.34 -1.80 -9.64
C SER A 14 9.78 -1.43 -9.29
N THR A 15 10.74 -2.13 -9.84
CA THR A 15 11.88 -1.43 -10.43
C THR A 15 11.29 -0.42 -11.40
N GLY A 16 11.66 0.86 -11.31
CA GLY A 16 10.98 1.93 -12.03
C GLY A 16 10.74 1.60 -13.50
N MET A 17 9.62 2.08 -14.03
CA MET A 17 9.26 1.89 -15.44
C MET A 17 10.34 2.49 -16.34
N SER A 18 10.84 1.75 -17.33
CA SER A 18 11.84 2.26 -18.27
C SER A 18 11.29 3.46 -19.06
N LEU A 19 12.17 4.34 -19.53
CA LEU A 19 11.76 5.52 -20.32
C LEU A 19 10.97 5.13 -21.58
N SER A 20 11.30 4.00 -22.22
CA SER A 20 10.54 3.50 -23.37
C SER A 20 9.14 3.03 -22.97
N ALA A 21 8.98 2.39 -21.81
CA ALA A 21 7.67 2.01 -21.30
C ALA A 21 6.84 3.24 -20.90
N GLN A 22 7.47 4.27 -20.34
CA GLN A 22 6.82 5.55 -20.01
C GLN A 22 6.30 6.24 -21.30
N ALA A 23 7.05 6.22 -22.39
CA ALA A 23 6.61 6.77 -23.67
C ALA A 23 5.37 6.03 -24.23
N LYS A 24 5.34 4.70 -24.12
CA LYS A 24 4.17 3.89 -24.52
C LYS A 24 2.94 4.20 -23.68
N VAL A 25 3.12 4.37 -22.37
CA VAL A 25 2.02 4.76 -21.46
C VAL A 25 1.50 6.15 -21.82
N LEU A 26 2.40 7.12 -22.05
CA LEU A 26 2.01 8.47 -22.45
C LEU A 26 1.17 8.45 -23.73
N ARG A 27 1.62 7.72 -24.75
CA ARG A 27 0.89 7.58 -26.00
C ARG A 27 -0.51 6.98 -25.78
N ALA A 28 -0.61 5.92 -25.00
CA ALA A 28 -1.90 5.31 -24.65
C ALA A 28 -2.84 6.28 -23.91
N LEU A 29 -2.29 7.15 -23.05
CA LEU A 29 -3.04 8.21 -22.34
C LEU A 29 -3.51 9.34 -23.25
N GLN A 30 -2.76 9.63 -24.33
CA GLN A 30 -3.09 10.69 -25.28
C GLN A 30 -4.09 10.24 -26.34
N GLU A 31 -3.90 9.03 -26.86
CA GLU A 31 -4.69 8.51 -27.98
C GLU A 31 -5.93 7.72 -27.53
N ASN A 32 -6.04 7.38 -26.23
CA ASN A 32 -7.07 6.47 -25.68
C ASN A 32 -7.10 5.13 -26.43
N LYS A 33 -5.94 4.67 -26.89
CA LYS A 33 -5.78 3.44 -27.63
C LYS A 33 -4.66 2.59 -27.05
N ILE A 34 -4.84 1.29 -27.11
CA ILE A 34 -3.83 0.31 -26.73
C ILE A 34 -3.66 -0.74 -27.83
N THR A 35 -2.46 -1.27 -27.95
CA THR A 35 -2.16 -2.42 -28.82
C THR A 35 -1.86 -3.63 -27.94
N ARG A 36 -2.43 -4.78 -28.24
CA ARG A 36 -2.10 -6.03 -27.52
C ARG A 36 -0.65 -6.43 -27.79
N VAL A 37 0.00 -7.03 -26.81
CA VAL A 37 1.36 -7.56 -27.00
C VAL A 37 1.33 -8.62 -28.11
N GLY A 38 2.12 -8.41 -29.17
CA GLY A 38 2.15 -9.26 -30.36
C GLY A 38 1.01 -9.05 -31.36
N GLY A 39 0.16 -8.06 -31.15
CA GLY A 39 -0.90 -7.70 -32.09
C GLY A 39 -0.59 -6.39 -32.81
N GLU A 40 -1.16 -6.20 -34.01
CA GLU A 40 -1.04 -4.98 -34.80
C GLU A 40 -2.26 -4.06 -34.68
N ASN A 41 -3.38 -4.57 -34.16
CA ASN A 41 -4.63 -3.82 -34.11
C ASN A 41 -4.69 -2.91 -32.88
N GLU A 42 -5.01 -1.63 -33.13
CA GLU A 42 -5.32 -0.66 -32.07
C GLU A 42 -6.74 -0.87 -31.55
N ILE A 43 -6.88 -0.83 -30.22
CA ILE A 43 -8.17 -0.96 -29.53
C ILE A 43 -8.43 0.35 -28.79
N ASN A 44 -9.57 0.99 -29.08
CA ASN A 44 -10.02 2.14 -28.31
C ASN A 44 -10.39 1.72 -26.90
N VAL A 45 -9.91 2.48 -25.91
CA VAL A 45 -10.19 2.23 -24.49
C VAL A 45 -10.73 3.49 -23.82
N ASN A 46 -11.77 3.32 -23.02
CA ASN A 46 -12.27 4.37 -22.13
C ASN A 46 -12.03 3.90 -20.70
N VAL A 47 -10.92 4.35 -20.11
CA VAL A 47 -10.45 3.90 -18.81
C VAL A 47 -10.11 5.08 -17.91
N ARG A 48 -10.39 4.94 -16.62
CA ARG A 48 -9.88 5.84 -15.59
C ARG A 48 -8.51 5.34 -15.14
N ILE A 49 -7.51 6.20 -15.22
CA ILE A 49 -6.13 5.89 -14.80
C ILE A 49 -5.91 6.35 -13.37
N ILE A 50 -5.39 5.46 -12.55
CA ILE A 50 -4.92 5.74 -11.19
C ILE A 50 -3.46 5.29 -11.13
N ALA A 51 -2.56 6.23 -10.86
CA ALA A 51 -1.14 5.96 -10.67
C ALA A 51 -0.76 6.13 -9.19
N ALA A 52 0.13 5.27 -8.69
CA ALA A 52 0.66 5.37 -7.33
C ALA A 52 2.18 5.20 -7.35
N THR A 53 2.87 5.98 -6.54
CA THR A 53 4.32 5.90 -6.37
C THR A 53 4.70 6.32 -4.96
N ASN A 54 5.80 5.78 -4.45
CA ASN A 54 6.45 6.23 -3.22
C ASN A 54 7.68 7.12 -3.51
N LYS A 55 7.96 7.43 -4.80
CA LYS A 55 9.10 8.25 -5.19
C LYS A 55 8.71 9.72 -5.32
N ASN A 56 9.66 10.60 -5.02
CA ASN A 56 9.53 12.01 -5.37
C ASN A 56 9.75 12.16 -6.88
N LEU A 57 8.65 12.29 -7.65
CA LEU A 57 8.71 12.34 -9.11
C LEU A 57 9.46 13.55 -9.63
N LYS A 58 9.44 14.72 -8.93
CA LYS A 58 10.23 15.89 -9.34
C LYS A 58 11.72 15.58 -9.31
N ASN A 59 12.20 14.90 -8.27
CA ASN A 59 13.60 14.45 -8.19
C ASN A 59 13.93 13.40 -9.25
N GLU A 60 12.99 12.49 -9.57
CA GLU A 60 13.19 11.48 -10.62
C GLU A 60 13.24 12.12 -12.03
N ILE A 61 12.48 13.19 -12.28
CA ILE A 61 12.55 13.98 -13.51
C ILE A 61 13.93 14.65 -13.64
N GLN A 62 14.42 15.33 -12.59
CA GLN A 62 15.74 15.95 -12.58
C GLN A 62 16.87 14.95 -12.83
N LYS A 63 16.74 13.71 -12.38
CA LYS A 63 17.69 12.61 -12.62
C LYS A 63 17.54 11.97 -14.02
N GLY A 64 16.56 12.37 -14.80
CA GLY A 64 16.27 11.76 -16.10
C GLY A 64 15.61 10.36 -16.03
N ASN A 65 15.15 9.93 -14.86
CA ASN A 65 14.53 8.63 -14.65
C ASN A 65 13.01 8.61 -14.93
N PHE A 66 12.40 9.79 -14.98
CA PHE A 66 10.96 9.94 -15.23
C PHE A 66 10.72 11.09 -16.23
N ARG A 67 9.82 10.87 -17.17
CA ARG A 67 9.49 11.87 -18.20
C ARG A 67 8.57 12.94 -17.61
N GLU A 68 8.89 14.18 -17.88
CA GLU A 68 8.12 15.34 -17.43
C GLU A 68 6.75 15.42 -18.11
N ASP A 69 6.67 15.08 -19.39
CA ASP A 69 5.40 15.05 -20.14
C ASP A 69 4.41 14.02 -19.58
N LEU A 70 4.89 12.84 -19.18
CA LEU A 70 4.08 11.83 -18.53
C LEU A 70 3.63 12.30 -17.14
N TYR A 71 4.52 12.97 -16.37
CA TYR A 71 4.16 13.54 -15.07
C TYR A 71 2.98 14.51 -15.21
N HIS A 72 3.05 15.49 -16.13
CA HIS A 72 1.97 16.45 -16.33
C HIS A 72 0.66 15.80 -16.78
N ARG A 73 0.72 14.71 -17.54
CA ARG A 73 -0.49 13.98 -17.98
C ARG A 73 -1.15 13.21 -16.84
N LEU A 74 -0.37 12.70 -15.88
CA LEU A 74 -0.87 11.92 -14.74
C LEU A 74 -1.26 12.78 -13.54
N SER A 75 -0.61 13.94 -13.33
CA SER A 75 -0.72 14.76 -12.13
C SER A 75 -1.88 15.76 -12.13
N VAL A 76 -2.97 15.45 -12.83
CA VAL A 76 -4.18 16.31 -12.84
C VAL A 76 -4.81 16.43 -11.45
N ILE A 77 -4.86 15.33 -10.72
CA ILE A 77 -5.30 15.29 -9.32
C ILE A 77 -4.24 14.53 -8.53
N ILE A 78 -3.63 15.19 -7.55
CA ILE A 78 -2.61 14.59 -6.68
C ILE A 78 -3.22 14.36 -5.31
N ILE A 79 -3.18 13.10 -4.86
CA ILE A 79 -3.59 12.71 -3.51
C ILE A 79 -2.34 12.31 -2.73
N ASN A 80 -2.01 13.08 -1.70
CA ASN A 80 -0.94 12.74 -0.79
C ASN A 80 -1.48 11.88 0.34
N VAL A 81 -1.00 10.65 0.45
CA VAL A 81 -1.34 9.74 1.54
C VAL A 81 -0.31 9.89 2.65
N PRO A 82 -0.68 10.41 3.83
CA PRO A 82 0.26 10.58 4.93
C PRO A 82 0.75 9.21 5.43
N PRO A 83 2.00 9.11 5.91
CA PRO A 83 2.49 7.90 6.55
C PRO A 83 1.77 7.66 7.88
N LEU A 84 1.80 6.41 8.37
CA LEU A 84 1.09 6.01 9.59
C LEU A 84 1.51 6.82 10.83
N ARG A 85 2.80 7.20 10.92
CA ARG A 85 3.32 8.05 12.00
C ARG A 85 2.66 9.44 12.10
N ASP A 86 2.04 9.91 11.02
CA ASP A 86 1.35 11.21 10.95
C ASP A 86 -0.17 11.08 11.15
N ARG A 87 -0.65 9.85 11.44
CA ARG A 87 -2.07 9.50 11.69
C ARG A 87 -2.17 8.36 12.70
N LEU A 88 -1.55 8.53 13.86
CA LEU A 88 -1.50 7.52 14.91
C LEU A 88 -2.88 7.20 15.50
N ASP A 89 -3.83 8.12 15.37
CA ASP A 89 -5.22 7.93 15.79
C ASP A 89 -5.96 6.85 14.99
N ASP A 90 -5.48 6.49 13.80
CA ASP A 90 -6.04 5.40 12.99
C ASP A 90 -5.61 4.00 13.52
N ILE A 91 -4.58 3.93 14.39
CA ILE A 91 -4.01 2.65 14.84
C ILE A 91 -5.03 1.75 15.54
N PRO A 92 -5.90 2.22 16.44
CA PRO A 92 -6.89 1.37 17.08
C PRO A 92 -7.85 0.70 16.09
N GLU A 93 -8.31 1.43 15.08
CA GLU A 93 -9.19 0.92 14.03
C GLU A 93 -8.46 -0.09 13.15
N LEU A 94 -7.22 0.21 12.76
CA LEU A 94 -6.37 -0.70 11.98
C LEU A 94 -6.06 -1.99 12.74
N ILE A 95 -5.83 -1.94 14.07
CA ILE A 95 -5.65 -3.12 14.92
C ILE A 95 -6.90 -4.00 14.85
N SER A 96 -8.07 -3.42 15.10
CA SER A 96 -9.34 -4.15 15.07
C SER A 96 -9.56 -4.84 13.73
N TYR A 97 -9.34 -4.13 12.63
CA TYR A 97 -9.45 -4.66 11.28
C TYR A 97 -8.48 -5.82 11.01
N PHE A 98 -7.21 -5.69 11.39
CA PHE A 98 -6.20 -6.73 11.15
C PHE A 98 -6.42 -7.95 12.04
N VAL A 99 -6.75 -7.74 13.31
CA VAL A 99 -7.05 -8.85 14.25
C VAL A 99 -8.20 -9.71 13.74
N GLU A 100 -9.29 -9.09 13.29
CA GLU A 100 -10.45 -9.79 12.75
C GLU A 100 -10.08 -10.63 11.51
N ASN A 101 -9.39 -10.01 10.54
CA ASN A 101 -8.98 -10.70 9.31
C ASN A 101 -8.01 -11.85 9.58
N ILE A 102 -6.94 -11.59 10.34
CA ILE A 102 -5.90 -12.60 10.64
C ILE A 102 -6.48 -13.76 11.45
N SER A 103 -7.29 -13.46 12.45
CA SER A 103 -7.94 -14.50 13.27
C SER A 103 -8.93 -15.33 12.46
N GLY A 104 -9.69 -14.68 11.56
CA GLY A 104 -10.59 -15.36 10.64
C GLY A 104 -9.86 -16.29 9.67
N GLU A 105 -8.74 -15.86 9.08
CA GLU A 105 -7.89 -16.69 8.21
C GLU A 105 -7.27 -17.90 8.96
N MET A 106 -6.97 -17.73 10.25
CA MET A 106 -6.41 -18.78 11.10
C MET A 106 -7.47 -19.69 11.74
N GLY A 107 -8.76 -19.39 11.62
CA GLY A 107 -9.83 -20.10 12.30
C GLY A 107 -9.76 -19.99 13.83
N LYS A 108 -9.19 -18.89 14.35
CA LYS A 108 -9.01 -18.63 15.79
C LYS A 108 -9.97 -17.55 16.28
N THR A 109 -10.24 -17.55 17.59
CA THR A 109 -10.92 -16.43 18.21
C THR A 109 -10.00 -15.19 18.21
N ALA A 110 -10.54 -14.04 17.83
CA ALA A 110 -9.81 -12.78 17.82
C ALA A 110 -9.38 -12.40 19.25
N PRO A 111 -8.08 -12.17 19.51
CA PRO A 111 -7.61 -11.71 20.79
C PRO A 111 -8.03 -10.27 21.07
N VAL A 112 -8.14 -9.93 22.36
CA VAL A 112 -8.44 -8.57 22.81
C VAL A 112 -7.13 -7.85 23.13
N PHE A 113 -6.91 -6.71 22.49
CA PHE A 113 -5.82 -5.80 22.84
C PHE A 113 -6.23 -4.93 24.02
N THR A 114 -5.39 -4.87 25.04
CA THR A 114 -5.61 -3.99 26.20
C THR A 114 -5.28 -2.53 25.83
N HIS A 115 -5.76 -1.59 26.62
CA HIS A 115 -5.53 -0.16 26.35
C HIS A 115 -4.04 0.19 26.30
N ASP A 116 -3.27 -0.34 27.26
CA ASP A 116 -1.81 -0.17 27.31
C ASP A 116 -1.09 -0.78 26.08
N ALA A 117 -1.60 -1.87 25.52
CA ALA A 117 -1.07 -2.43 24.28
C ALA A 117 -1.30 -1.49 23.08
N ILE A 118 -2.47 -0.86 23.01
CA ILE A 118 -2.79 0.10 21.94
C ILE A 118 -1.92 1.35 22.08
N GLU A 119 -1.74 1.88 23.30
CA GLU A 119 -0.89 3.03 23.58
C GLU A 119 0.58 2.76 23.21
N GLU A 120 1.12 1.59 23.53
CA GLU A 120 2.48 1.19 23.11
C GLU A 120 2.62 1.17 21.58
N LEU A 121 1.62 0.63 20.88
CA LEU A 121 1.61 0.62 19.40
C LEU A 121 1.49 2.02 18.80
N GLN A 122 0.76 2.94 19.42
CA GLN A 122 0.67 4.34 19.00
C GLN A 122 1.98 5.10 19.19
N ASN A 123 2.79 4.74 20.21
CA ASN A 123 4.08 5.37 20.46
C ASN A 123 5.21 4.89 19.52
N TYR A 124 4.94 3.92 18.66
CA TYR A 124 5.95 3.36 17.77
C TYR A 124 6.11 4.15 16.46
N ARG A 125 7.32 4.17 15.88
CA ARG A 125 7.65 5.03 14.72
C ARG A 125 7.08 4.59 13.38
N TRP A 126 6.70 3.35 13.22
CA TRP A 126 6.09 2.77 12.01
C TRP A 126 6.81 3.13 10.70
N THR A 127 8.12 2.90 10.61
CA THR A 127 8.92 3.19 9.41
C THR A 127 8.47 2.40 8.18
N GLY A 128 8.01 1.16 8.38
CA GLY A 128 7.38 0.30 7.36
C GLY A 128 5.89 0.55 7.16
N ASN A 129 5.32 1.59 7.86
CA ASN A 129 3.92 1.97 7.72
C ASN A 129 2.94 0.83 8.07
N ILE A 130 1.79 0.82 7.38
CA ILE A 130 0.71 -0.16 7.57
C ILE A 130 1.20 -1.61 7.39
N ARG A 131 2.19 -1.87 6.53
CA ARG A 131 2.73 -3.23 6.36
C ARG A 131 3.47 -3.71 7.60
N GLU A 132 4.21 -2.83 8.23
CA GLU A 132 4.91 -3.13 9.49
C GLU A 132 3.90 -3.38 10.61
N LEU A 133 2.88 -2.51 10.73
CA LEU A 133 1.80 -2.70 11.70
C LEU A 133 1.10 -4.06 11.49
N HIS A 134 0.71 -4.38 10.26
CA HIS A 134 0.09 -5.67 9.95
C HIS A 134 0.96 -6.86 10.40
N ASN A 135 2.26 -6.86 10.06
CA ASN A 135 3.17 -7.94 10.43
C ASN A 135 3.36 -8.05 11.94
N VAL A 136 3.34 -6.92 12.65
CA VAL A 136 3.41 -6.89 14.12
C VAL A 136 2.14 -7.48 14.72
N ILE A 137 0.97 -7.06 14.25
CA ILE A 137 -0.32 -7.61 14.72
C ILE A 137 -0.40 -9.12 14.46
N GLU A 138 -0.02 -9.56 13.26
CA GLU A 138 0.01 -10.99 12.91
C GLU A 138 0.90 -11.78 13.87
N ARG A 139 2.09 -11.27 14.17
CA ARG A 139 3.01 -11.90 15.14
C ARG A 139 2.39 -11.98 16.54
N LEU A 140 1.77 -10.90 17.03
CA LEU A 140 1.12 -10.88 18.33
C LEU A 140 -0.04 -11.86 18.40
N VAL A 141 -0.87 -11.95 17.37
CA VAL A 141 -1.97 -12.93 17.27
C VAL A 141 -1.46 -14.37 17.27
N ILE A 142 -0.29 -14.63 16.66
CA ILE A 142 0.32 -15.97 16.64
C ILE A 142 0.92 -16.36 17.99
N LEU A 143 1.66 -15.44 18.61
CA LEU A 143 2.52 -15.74 19.76
C LEU A 143 1.83 -15.53 21.11
N CYS A 144 0.82 -14.67 21.19
CA CYS A 144 0.09 -14.37 22.40
C CYS A 144 -1.23 -15.16 22.48
N GLY A 145 -1.80 -15.22 23.68
CA GLY A 145 -3.10 -15.86 23.92
C GLY A 145 -4.27 -14.96 23.54
N ASN A 146 -5.42 -15.16 24.19
CA ASN A 146 -6.65 -14.44 23.91
C ASN A 146 -6.63 -12.95 24.35
N ARG A 147 -5.59 -12.51 25.04
CA ARG A 147 -5.41 -11.13 25.52
C ARG A 147 -3.97 -10.71 25.27
N ILE A 148 -3.80 -9.54 24.67
CA ILE A 148 -2.51 -8.95 24.31
C ILE A 148 -2.32 -7.67 25.13
N SER A 149 -1.25 -7.62 25.93
CA SER A 149 -0.91 -6.52 26.82
C SER A 149 0.23 -5.65 26.26
N GLY A 150 0.46 -4.47 26.85
CA GLY A 150 1.61 -3.63 26.54
C GLY A 150 2.96 -4.33 26.75
N GLU A 151 3.05 -5.26 27.71
CA GLU A 151 4.25 -6.08 27.93
C GLU A 151 4.51 -7.01 26.74
N ASP A 152 3.47 -7.62 26.19
CA ASP A 152 3.58 -8.45 24.97
C ASP A 152 4.05 -7.61 23.79
N VAL A 153 3.52 -6.40 23.64
CA VAL A 153 3.95 -5.47 22.60
C VAL A 153 5.43 -5.15 22.74
N ARG A 154 5.89 -4.73 23.93
CA ARG A 154 7.31 -4.45 24.18
C ARG A 154 8.20 -5.64 23.91
N LYS A 155 7.75 -6.85 24.27
CA LYS A 155 8.52 -8.09 24.08
C LYS A 155 8.67 -8.48 22.62
N TYR A 156 7.62 -8.33 21.81
CA TYR A 156 7.58 -8.91 20.47
C TYR A 156 7.71 -7.89 19.33
N VAL A 157 7.59 -6.59 19.61
CA VAL A 157 7.76 -5.53 18.58
C VAL A 157 9.21 -5.05 18.47
N GLN A 158 9.92 -4.88 19.58
CA GLN A 158 11.27 -4.33 19.63
C GLN A 158 12.42 -5.22 19.13
N PRO A 159 12.40 -6.57 19.15
CA PRO A 159 13.58 -7.38 18.87
C PRO A 159 14.07 -7.39 17.42
N LEU A 160 13.41 -6.72 16.49
CA LEU A 160 13.75 -6.76 15.05
C LEU A 160 14.56 -5.56 14.56
N MET A 161 14.98 -4.68 15.46
CA MET A 161 15.71 -3.45 15.13
C MET A 161 17.11 -3.36 15.73
N ASN A 162 17.76 -4.49 16.02
CA ASN A 162 19.18 -4.54 16.33
C ASN A 162 19.98 -5.00 15.13
#